data_ae0538939c165cbfeed55be53c4ab619
#
_entry.id   ae0538939c165cbfeed55be53c4ab619
#
_cell.length_a   1.000
_cell.length_b   1.000
_cell.length_c   1.000
_cell.angle_alpha   90.00
_cell.angle_beta   90.00
_cell.angle_gamma   90.00
#
_symmetry.space_group_name_H-M   'P 1'
#
loop_
_entity.id
_entity.type
_entity.pdbx_description
1 polymer ?
#
loop_
_entity_poly.entity_id
_entity_poly.type
_entity_poly.pdbx_seq_one_letter_code
_entity_poly.pdbx_strand_id
1 'polypeptide(L)'
;GNGLPVSRIVPSGIPVRRDFYGKTEPQRAKRTLALPQNKRVVLLMCGSMGCGPIKDLAELLPQQLPEDAILVIICGNNVKLYRSLTKYPLPDNVRVIGFTSRMPLYMDAAELILTKPGGLSTTEAAVKGLPMLFIDAVPGCETRNIEFFISNGCADMREGAIELCDAVCDYLESPSKLNKMSQTLKNEFCGCAADIIRDYIVK
;
A
#
# COMPACT_ATOMS: atom_id res chain seq x y z
N GLY A 1 3.47 24.26 -15.66
CA GLY A 1 4.44 24.82 -14.72
C GLY A 1 3.89 26.08 -14.11
N ASN A 2 4.00 26.22 -12.79
CA ASN A 2 3.45 27.35 -12.03
C ASN A 2 4.32 28.62 -12.11
N GLY A 3 5.05 28.84 -13.22
CA GLY A 3 5.83 30.07 -13.45
C GLY A 3 7.15 30.17 -12.66
N LEU A 4 7.50 29.18 -11.84
CA LEU A 4 8.78 29.18 -11.13
C LEU A 4 9.91 28.62 -12.02
N PRO A 5 11.09 29.27 -12.05
CA PRO A 5 12.27 28.72 -12.72
C PRO A 5 12.65 27.34 -12.16
N VAL A 6 12.99 26.40 -13.04
CA VAL A 6 13.40 25.03 -12.64
C VAL A 6 14.56 25.06 -11.64
N SER A 7 15.48 26.02 -11.76
CA SER A 7 16.60 26.24 -10.84
C SER A 7 16.20 26.54 -9.39
N ARG A 8 14.95 26.93 -9.16
CA ARG A 8 14.39 27.17 -7.81
C ARG A 8 13.57 26.01 -7.26
N ILE A 9 13.51 24.88 -7.97
CA ILE A 9 12.74 23.71 -7.57
C ILE A 9 13.72 22.61 -7.18
N VAL A 10 13.58 22.12 -5.94
CA VAL A 10 14.34 20.96 -5.44
C VAL A 10 13.40 19.77 -5.39
N PRO A 11 13.58 18.76 -6.25
CA PRO A 11 12.74 17.56 -6.27
C PRO A 11 13.12 16.64 -5.11
N SER A 12 12.61 16.91 -3.91
CA SER A 12 12.93 16.13 -2.71
C SER A 12 12.10 14.87 -2.55
N GLY A 13 10.95 14.75 -3.22
CA GLY A 13 9.93 13.76 -2.93
C GLY A 13 9.11 14.11 -1.67
N ILE A 14 8.21 13.22 -1.28
CA ILE A 14 7.37 13.37 -0.08
C ILE A 14 8.09 12.71 1.10
N PRO A 15 8.40 13.45 2.19
CA PRO A 15 9.03 12.87 3.38
C PRO A 15 8.06 11.95 4.11
N VAL A 16 8.51 10.73 4.39
CA VAL A 16 7.80 9.77 5.23
C VAL A 16 8.56 9.55 6.53
N ARG A 17 7.90 8.95 7.53
CA ARG A 17 8.54 8.66 8.82
C ARG A 17 9.78 7.76 8.63
N ARG A 18 10.78 7.98 9.48
CA ARG A 18 12.09 7.31 9.37
C ARG A 18 12.00 5.78 9.46
N ASP A 19 11.02 5.26 10.19
CA ASP A 19 10.80 3.82 10.37
C ASP A 19 10.37 3.10 9.07
N PHE A 20 9.87 3.82 8.05
CA PHE A 20 9.60 3.24 6.73
C PHE A 20 10.87 2.94 5.93
N TYR A 21 11.99 3.62 6.19
CA TYR A 21 13.27 3.34 5.52
C TYR A 21 13.98 2.11 6.11
N GLY A 22 13.66 1.73 7.35
CA GLY A 22 14.10 0.45 7.91
C GLY A 22 13.39 -0.72 7.23
N LYS A 23 14.08 -1.84 7.02
CA LYS A 23 13.52 -3.06 6.42
C LYS A 23 13.56 -4.20 7.43
N THR A 24 12.42 -4.82 7.65
CA THR A 24 12.31 -6.06 8.43
C THR A 24 12.07 -7.21 7.44
N GLU A 25 12.78 -8.32 7.65
CA GLU A 25 12.59 -9.53 6.85
C GLU A 25 11.11 -9.99 6.97
N PRO A 26 10.44 -10.37 5.85
CA PRO A 26 8.99 -10.64 5.84
C PRO A 26 8.54 -11.68 6.88
N GLN A 27 9.29 -12.77 7.05
CA GLN A 27 8.96 -13.80 8.04
C GLN A 27 9.06 -13.29 9.48
N ARG A 28 10.05 -12.41 9.76
CA ARG A 28 10.18 -11.76 11.07
C ARG A 28 9.05 -10.78 11.30
N ALA A 29 8.65 -10.02 10.28
CA ALA A 29 7.51 -9.11 10.35
C ALA A 29 6.20 -9.88 10.64
N LYS A 30 5.94 -10.98 9.91
CA LYS A 30 4.79 -11.86 10.13
C LYS A 30 4.76 -12.40 11.58
N ARG A 31 5.89 -12.91 12.09
CA ARG A 31 5.99 -13.35 13.50
C ARG A 31 5.65 -12.26 14.50
N THR A 32 6.23 -11.05 14.30
CA THR A 32 6.02 -9.91 15.21
C THR A 32 4.56 -9.43 15.20
N LEU A 33 3.86 -9.60 14.08
CA LEU A 33 2.46 -9.24 13.90
C LEU A 33 1.48 -10.36 14.25
N ALA A 34 1.97 -11.53 14.68
CA ALA A 34 1.18 -12.74 14.89
C ALA A 34 0.37 -13.15 13.65
N LEU A 35 0.92 -12.95 12.46
CA LEU A 35 0.36 -13.40 11.19
C LEU A 35 0.88 -14.81 10.84
N PRO A 36 0.08 -15.62 10.12
CA PRO A 36 0.52 -16.94 9.65
C PRO A 36 1.77 -16.82 8.77
N GLN A 37 2.83 -17.56 9.12
CA GLN A 37 4.12 -17.46 8.43
C GLN A 37 4.11 -18.11 7.05
N ASN A 38 3.27 -19.11 6.85
CA ASN A 38 3.09 -19.86 5.61
C ASN A 38 2.11 -19.19 4.63
N LYS A 39 1.53 -18.03 4.99
CA LYS A 39 0.59 -17.33 4.12
C LYS A 39 1.21 -16.07 3.52
N ARG A 40 0.90 -15.81 2.26
CA ARG A 40 1.15 -14.54 1.58
C ARG A 40 0.17 -13.49 2.11
N VAL A 41 0.64 -12.28 2.33
CA VAL A 41 -0.18 -11.20 2.91
C VAL A 41 -0.58 -10.22 1.82
N VAL A 42 -1.89 -10.06 1.62
CA VAL A 42 -2.48 -8.97 0.86
C VAL A 42 -2.95 -7.92 1.84
N LEU A 43 -2.41 -6.70 1.73
CA LEU A 43 -2.73 -5.60 2.62
C LEU A 43 -3.77 -4.69 1.97
N LEU A 44 -4.89 -4.42 2.64
CA LEU A 44 -5.92 -3.48 2.21
C LEU A 44 -5.95 -2.28 3.14
N MET A 45 -5.67 -1.10 2.61
CA MET A 45 -5.69 0.15 3.37
C MET A 45 -6.78 1.10 2.89
N CYS A 46 -7.52 1.60 3.84
CA CYS A 46 -8.72 2.42 3.59
C CYS A 46 -8.49 3.92 3.64
N GLY A 47 -7.31 4.43 3.71
CA GLY A 47 -7.09 5.87 3.89
C GLY A 47 -7.96 6.51 5.00
N SER A 48 -7.74 7.76 5.35
CA SER A 48 -8.47 8.44 6.44
C SER A 48 -9.97 8.65 6.17
N MET A 49 -10.38 8.73 4.90
CA MET A 49 -11.77 9.01 4.51
C MET A 49 -12.61 7.74 4.26
N GLY A 50 -12.00 6.56 4.22
CA GLY A 50 -12.71 5.28 4.10
C GLY A 50 -13.57 5.11 2.84
N CYS A 51 -13.23 5.82 1.75
CA CYS A 51 -13.92 5.69 0.47
C CYS A 51 -13.34 4.52 -0.33
N GLY A 52 -14.10 4.02 -1.32
CA GLY A 52 -13.74 2.89 -2.17
C GLY A 52 -14.54 1.62 -1.83
N PRO A 53 -14.44 0.56 -2.64
CA PRO A 53 -15.24 -0.67 -2.53
C PRO A 53 -14.72 -1.61 -1.42
N ILE A 54 -14.38 -1.06 -0.24
CA ILE A 54 -13.67 -1.80 0.81
C ILE A 54 -14.51 -2.90 1.43
N LYS A 55 -15.83 -2.65 1.59
CA LYS A 55 -16.73 -3.68 2.12
C LYS A 55 -16.90 -4.81 1.13
N ASP A 56 -17.07 -4.48 -0.14
CA ASP A 56 -17.22 -5.45 -1.21
C ASP A 56 -15.93 -6.28 -1.35
N LEU A 57 -14.76 -5.63 -1.28
CA LEU A 57 -13.46 -6.33 -1.26
C LEU A 57 -13.28 -7.21 -0.02
N ALA A 58 -13.75 -6.77 1.16
CA ALA A 58 -13.67 -7.56 2.39
C ALA A 58 -14.57 -8.78 2.36
N GLU A 59 -15.64 -8.77 1.57
CA GLU A 59 -16.57 -9.89 1.38
C GLU A 59 -16.13 -10.82 0.23
N LEU A 60 -15.73 -10.26 -0.90
CA LEU A 60 -15.46 -11.03 -2.12
C LEU A 60 -14.05 -11.61 -2.14
N LEU A 61 -13.04 -10.79 -1.82
CA LEU A 61 -11.64 -11.21 -1.97
C LEU A 61 -11.26 -12.44 -1.14
N PRO A 62 -11.70 -12.60 0.14
CA PRO A 62 -11.39 -13.81 0.91
C PRO A 62 -11.88 -15.12 0.30
N GLN A 63 -12.94 -15.06 -0.53
CA GLN A 63 -13.51 -16.23 -1.18
C GLN A 63 -12.72 -16.66 -2.44
N GLN A 64 -11.94 -15.74 -3.00
CA GLN A 64 -11.16 -15.96 -4.23
C GLN A 64 -9.66 -16.14 -3.95
N LEU A 65 -9.18 -15.67 -2.76
CA LEU A 65 -7.77 -15.80 -2.40
C LEU A 65 -7.32 -17.26 -2.37
N PRO A 66 -6.13 -17.56 -2.88
CA PRO A 66 -5.50 -18.86 -2.71
C PRO A 66 -5.39 -19.28 -1.23
N GLU A 67 -5.41 -20.58 -0.95
CA GLU A 67 -5.33 -21.11 0.42
C GLU A 67 -4.09 -20.63 1.19
N ASP A 68 -2.99 -20.34 0.48
CA ASP A 68 -1.75 -19.81 1.04
C ASP A 68 -1.72 -18.28 1.15
N ALA A 69 -2.87 -17.60 1.04
CA ALA A 69 -2.98 -16.16 1.18
C ALA A 69 -3.89 -15.73 2.35
N ILE A 70 -3.67 -14.52 2.82
CA ILE A 70 -4.46 -13.87 3.89
C ILE A 70 -4.66 -12.40 3.55
N LEU A 71 -5.88 -11.90 3.75
CA LEU A 71 -6.23 -10.49 3.65
C LEU A 71 -6.08 -9.82 5.01
N VAL A 72 -5.28 -8.76 5.08
CA VAL A 72 -5.13 -7.90 6.26
C VAL A 72 -5.70 -6.54 5.94
N ILE A 73 -6.77 -6.14 6.63
CA ILE A 73 -7.48 -4.88 6.41
C ILE A 73 -7.12 -3.90 7.52
N ILE A 74 -6.51 -2.77 7.16
CA ILE A 74 -6.17 -1.69 8.09
C ILE A 74 -7.21 -0.58 7.99
N CYS A 75 -8.05 -0.46 9.00
CA CYS A 75 -9.12 0.54 9.05
C CYS A 75 -8.63 1.92 9.54
N GLY A 76 -7.44 1.99 10.15
CA GLY A 76 -6.93 3.23 10.72
C GLY A 76 -7.90 3.83 11.74
N ASN A 77 -8.16 5.13 11.63
CA ASN A 77 -9.09 5.85 12.50
C ASN A 77 -10.58 5.66 12.13
N ASN A 78 -10.90 4.87 11.10
CA ASN A 78 -12.28 4.60 10.71
C ASN A 78 -12.93 3.54 11.60
N VAL A 79 -13.33 3.97 12.82
CA VAL A 79 -13.97 3.11 13.81
C VAL A 79 -15.30 2.51 13.29
N LYS A 80 -16.03 3.26 12.44
CA LYS A 80 -17.29 2.76 11.85
C LYS A 80 -17.05 1.57 10.93
N LEU A 81 -16.04 1.67 10.07
CA LEU A 81 -15.64 0.58 9.19
C LEU A 81 -15.16 -0.63 10.01
N TYR A 82 -14.25 -0.41 10.96
CA TYR A 82 -13.76 -1.47 11.85
C TYR A 82 -14.92 -2.24 12.50
N ARG A 83 -15.87 -1.53 13.13
CA ARG A 83 -17.05 -2.15 13.76
C ARG A 83 -17.93 -2.89 12.76
N SER A 84 -18.10 -2.35 11.54
CA SER A 84 -18.93 -3.01 10.52
C SER A 84 -18.31 -4.31 10.04
N LEU A 85 -16.98 -4.35 9.86
CA LEU A 85 -16.25 -5.53 9.40
C LEU A 85 -16.10 -6.60 10.49
N THR A 86 -16.07 -6.18 11.78
CA THR A 86 -15.92 -7.11 12.92
C THR A 86 -17.24 -7.45 13.62
N LYS A 87 -18.36 -7.06 13.03
CA LYS A 87 -19.69 -7.34 13.61
C LYS A 87 -20.02 -8.84 13.66
N TYR A 88 -19.53 -9.57 12.69
CA TYR A 88 -19.72 -11.03 12.55
C TYR A 88 -18.35 -11.73 12.56
N PRO A 89 -18.31 -13.05 12.85
CA PRO A 89 -17.07 -13.81 12.74
C PRO A 89 -16.42 -13.63 11.35
N LEU A 90 -15.12 -13.42 11.36
CA LEU A 90 -14.35 -13.26 10.13
C LEU A 90 -13.90 -14.63 9.60
N PRO A 91 -13.76 -14.81 8.28
CA PRO A 91 -13.09 -15.97 7.72
C PRO A 91 -11.65 -16.11 8.25
N ASP A 92 -11.13 -17.33 8.32
CA ASP A 92 -9.80 -17.62 8.85
C ASP A 92 -8.66 -16.94 8.08
N ASN A 93 -8.91 -16.63 6.79
CA ASN A 93 -7.99 -15.92 5.92
C ASN A 93 -8.18 -14.39 5.91
N VAL A 94 -8.85 -13.82 6.94
CA VAL A 94 -9.04 -12.37 7.10
C VAL A 94 -8.58 -11.93 8.48
N ARG A 95 -7.90 -10.78 8.53
CA ARG A 95 -7.58 -10.03 9.76
C ARG A 95 -7.98 -8.58 9.59
N VAL A 96 -8.76 -8.05 10.51
CA VAL A 96 -9.18 -6.64 10.53
C VAL A 96 -8.48 -5.94 11.68
N ILE A 97 -7.75 -4.88 11.36
CA ILE A 97 -6.95 -4.08 12.29
C ILE A 97 -7.50 -2.66 12.30
N GLY A 98 -7.69 -2.09 13.47
CA GLY A 98 -8.02 -0.68 13.65
C GLY A 98 -6.84 0.24 13.37
N PHE A 99 -6.65 1.25 14.23
CA PHE A 99 -5.44 2.08 14.17
C PHE A 99 -4.20 1.29 14.59
N THR A 100 -3.11 1.46 13.86
CA THR A 100 -1.82 0.86 14.20
C THR A 100 -0.68 1.83 13.93
N SER A 101 0.29 1.91 14.84
CA SER A 101 1.56 2.58 14.63
C SER A 101 2.60 1.70 13.90
N ARG A 102 2.30 0.40 13.73
CA ARG A 102 3.22 -0.60 13.16
C ARG A 102 3.04 -0.79 11.64
N MET A 103 2.55 0.23 10.92
CA MET A 103 2.37 0.17 9.46
C MET A 103 3.63 -0.30 8.70
N PRO A 104 4.86 0.17 9.06
CA PRO A 104 6.07 -0.32 8.40
C PRO A 104 6.23 -1.83 8.44
N LEU A 105 5.87 -2.48 9.56
CA LEU A 105 5.93 -3.93 9.70
C LEU A 105 4.84 -4.65 8.87
N TYR A 106 3.63 -4.09 8.81
CA TYR A 106 2.58 -4.65 7.95
C TYR A 106 2.99 -4.58 6.48
N MET A 107 3.62 -3.48 6.05
CA MET A 107 4.14 -3.35 4.69
C MET A 107 5.33 -4.28 4.42
N ASP A 108 6.21 -4.51 5.41
CA ASP A 108 7.31 -5.48 5.30
C ASP A 108 6.81 -6.94 5.24
N ALA A 109 5.63 -7.23 5.81
CA ALA A 109 5.03 -8.56 5.80
C ALA A 109 4.22 -8.86 4.53
N ALA A 110 3.88 -7.84 3.73
CA ALA A 110 2.96 -7.93 2.61
C ALA A 110 3.65 -8.16 1.27
N GLU A 111 3.01 -8.88 0.37
CA GLU A 111 3.39 -9.07 -1.02
C GLU A 111 2.74 -8.05 -1.96
N LEU A 112 1.55 -7.55 -1.61
CA LEU A 112 0.78 -6.59 -2.40
C LEU A 112 -0.04 -5.69 -1.46
N ILE A 113 -0.16 -4.41 -1.80
CA ILE A 113 -1.06 -3.49 -1.09
C ILE A 113 -2.13 -2.94 -2.03
N LEU A 114 -3.39 -3.05 -1.58
CA LEU A 114 -4.52 -2.35 -2.16
C LEU A 114 -4.72 -1.05 -1.40
N THR A 115 -4.63 0.08 -2.08
CA THR A 115 -4.74 1.40 -1.44
C THR A 115 -5.24 2.45 -2.42
N LYS A 116 -5.62 3.60 -1.89
CA LYS A 116 -5.83 4.80 -2.72
C LYS A 116 -4.51 5.42 -3.14
N PRO A 117 -4.45 6.10 -4.28
CA PRO A 117 -3.24 6.77 -4.78
C PRO A 117 -2.92 8.07 -4.03
N GLY A 118 -3.11 8.10 -2.71
CA GLY A 118 -2.83 9.25 -1.85
C GLY A 118 -1.32 9.41 -1.59
N GLY A 119 -0.80 10.64 -1.60
CA GLY A 119 0.64 10.93 -1.59
C GLY A 119 1.43 10.24 -0.46
N LEU A 120 0.94 10.25 0.79
CA LEU A 120 1.66 9.62 1.91
C LEU A 120 1.67 8.10 1.81
N SER A 121 0.51 7.47 1.69
CA SER A 121 0.41 5.99 1.69
C SER A 121 1.16 5.36 0.50
N THR A 122 1.10 5.99 -0.68
CA THR A 122 1.83 5.50 -1.85
C THR A 122 3.34 5.68 -1.70
N THR A 123 3.79 6.81 -1.11
CA THR A 123 5.22 7.01 -0.84
C THR A 123 5.73 6.05 0.23
N GLU A 124 4.97 5.79 1.29
CA GLU A 124 5.30 4.79 2.31
C GLU A 124 5.45 3.39 1.70
N ALA A 125 4.50 2.96 0.87
CA ALA A 125 4.57 1.68 0.15
C ALA A 125 5.75 1.65 -0.85
N ALA A 126 6.00 2.75 -1.55
CA ALA A 126 7.08 2.85 -2.52
C ALA A 126 8.46 2.74 -1.86
N VAL A 127 8.70 3.44 -0.75
CA VAL A 127 9.95 3.34 0.05
C VAL A 127 10.17 1.90 0.57
N LYS A 128 9.09 1.18 0.90
CA LYS A 128 9.15 -0.24 1.26
C LYS A 128 9.40 -1.16 0.06
N GLY A 129 9.24 -0.66 -1.16
CA GLY A 129 9.27 -1.46 -2.38
C GLY A 129 8.10 -2.44 -2.47
N LEU A 130 6.95 -2.08 -1.86
CA LEU A 130 5.74 -2.90 -1.84
C LEU A 130 4.89 -2.61 -3.07
N PRO A 131 4.63 -3.61 -3.95
CA PRO A 131 3.75 -3.49 -5.09
C PRO A 131 2.37 -2.95 -4.73
N MET A 132 1.82 -2.06 -5.57
CA MET A 132 0.57 -1.37 -5.30
C MET A 132 -0.50 -1.67 -6.35
N LEU A 133 -1.73 -1.90 -5.88
CA LEU A 133 -2.95 -1.91 -6.70
C LEU A 133 -3.88 -0.81 -6.20
N PHE A 134 -4.19 0.15 -7.05
CA PHE A 134 -5.08 1.26 -6.69
C PHE A 134 -6.54 0.84 -6.81
N ILE A 135 -7.32 1.12 -5.75
CA ILE A 135 -8.71 0.66 -5.59
C ILE A 135 -9.75 1.73 -5.85
N ASP A 136 -9.37 2.99 -5.84
CA ASP A 136 -10.24 4.14 -6.04
C ASP A 136 -9.38 5.41 -6.09
N ALA A 137 -9.91 6.49 -6.63
CA ALA A 137 -9.21 7.77 -6.70
C ALA A 137 -10.18 8.95 -6.55
N VAL A 138 -9.69 10.01 -5.91
CA VAL A 138 -10.40 11.29 -5.90
C VAL A 138 -10.02 12.07 -7.17
N PRO A 139 -10.95 12.32 -8.08
CA PRO A 139 -10.67 13.03 -9.32
C PRO A 139 -9.98 14.39 -9.06
N GLY A 140 -8.97 14.69 -9.84
CA GLY A 140 -8.19 15.93 -9.76
C GLY A 140 -7.08 15.93 -8.70
N CYS A 141 -7.33 15.44 -7.49
CA CYS A 141 -6.32 15.43 -6.43
C CYS A 141 -5.29 14.29 -6.58
N GLU A 142 -5.74 13.12 -6.97
CA GLU A 142 -4.93 11.89 -7.01
C GLU A 142 -4.51 11.48 -8.43
N THR A 143 -5.04 12.14 -9.47
CA THR A 143 -4.78 11.80 -10.89
C THR A 143 -3.28 11.78 -11.22
N ARG A 144 -2.52 12.78 -10.76
CA ARG A 144 -1.07 12.84 -11.03
C ARG A 144 -0.29 11.72 -10.35
N ASN A 145 -0.73 11.26 -9.18
CA ASN A 145 -0.10 10.12 -8.51
C ASN A 145 -0.37 8.84 -9.31
N ILE A 146 -1.61 8.65 -9.80
CA ILE A 146 -1.96 7.51 -10.65
C ILE A 146 -1.07 7.49 -11.89
N GLU A 147 -1.06 8.59 -12.65
CA GLU A 147 -0.24 8.74 -13.85
C GLU A 147 1.22 8.42 -13.58
N PHE A 148 1.78 8.98 -12.51
CA PHE A 148 3.18 8.76 -12.14
C PHE A 148 3.47 7.30 -11.82
N PHE A 149 2.73 6.68 -10.90
CA PHE A 149 3.02 5.33 -10.46
C PHE A 149 2.75 4.27 -11.53
N ILE A 150 1.68 4.43 -12.33
CA ILE A 150 1.35 3.48 -13.41
C ILE A 150 2.33 3.61 -14.56
N SER A 151 2.62 4.82 -15.04
CA SER A 151 3.54 5.02 -16.17
C SER A 151 4.96 4.55 -15.90
N ASN A 152 5.37 4.56 -14.62
CA ASN A 152 6.68 4.04 -14.20
C ASN A 152 6.64 2.54 -13.85
N GLY A 153 5.52 1.85 -13.99
CA GLY A 153 5.40 0.43 -13.65
C GLY A 153 5.51 0.14 -12.14
N CYS A 154 5.17 1.12 -11.31
CA CYS A 154 5.22 1.07 -9.85
C CYS A 154 3.89 0.66 -9.21
N ALA A 155 2.80 0.76 -9.95
CA ALA A 155 1.45 0.40 -9.53
C ALA A 155 0.61 -0.06 -10.71
N ASP A 156 -0.54 -0.65 -10.41
CA ASP A 156 -1.63 -0.89 -11.35
C ASP A 156 -2.94 -0.35 -10.75
N MET A 157 -4.00 -0.27 -11.56
CA MET A 157 -5.32 0.19 -11.13
C MET A 157 -6.40 -0.64 -11.81
N ARG A 158 -7.45 -0.96 -11.06
CA ARG A 158 -8.69 -1.55 -11.58
C ARG A 158 -9.89 -0.83 -10.99
N GLU A 159 -10.98 -0.82 -11.72
CA GLU A 159 -12.26 -0.26 -11.29
C GLU A 159 -13.22 -1.40 -10.95
N GLY A 160 -13.90 -1.27 -9.81
CA GLY A 160 -14.81 -2.31 -9.35
C GLY A 160 -14.18 -3.39 -8.47
N ALA A 161 -15.00 -3.99 -7.61
CA ALA A 161 -14.51 -4.96 -6.63
C ALA A 161 -14.14 -6.30 -7.28
N ILE A 162 -14.86 -6.70 -8.33
CA ILE A 162 -14.63 -7.97 -9.04
C ILE A 162 -13.28 -7.92 -9.76
N GLU A 163 -13.06 -6.89 -10.58
CA GLU A 163 -11.82 -6.69 -11.33
C GLU A 163 -10.60 -6.53 -10.41
N LEU A 164 -10.81 -5.95 -9.22
CA LEU A 164 -9.77 -5.85 -8.20
C LEU A 164 -9.45 -7.22 -7.59
N CYS A 165 -10.45 -8.06 -7.31
CA CYS A 165 -10.24 -9.41 -6.81
C CYS A 165 -9.49 -10.27 -7.84
N ASP A 166 -9.90 -10.23 -9.10
CA ASP A 166 -9.24 -10.96 -10.20
C ASP A 166 -7.78 -10.52 -10.34
N ALA A 167 -7.52 -9.19 -10.32
CA ALA A 167 -6.17 -8.66 -10.39
C ALA A 167 -5.28 -9.10 -9.21
N VAL A 168 -5.82 -9.17 -7.98
CA VAL A 168 -5.08 -9.67 -6.82
C VAL A 168 -4.68 -11.12 -7.03
N CYS A 169 -5.60 -11.97 -7.48
CA CYS A 169 -5.32 -13.38 -7.75
C CYS A 169 -4.25 -13.54 -8.84
N ASP A 170 -4.37 -12.81 -9.95
CA ASP A 170 -3.38 -12.80 -11.05
C ASP A 170 -1.99 -12.38 -10.58
N TYR A 171 -1.89 -11.35 -9.71
CA TYR A 171 -0.61 -10.93 -9.14
C TYR A 171 -0.01 -11.98 -8.21
N LEU A 172 -0.82 -12.60 -7.37
CA LEU A 172 -0.35 -13.67 -6.50
C LEU A 172 0.11 -14.91 -7.28
N GLU A 173 -0.52 -15.22 -8.41
CA GLU A 173 -0.10 -16.30 -9.32
C GLU A 173 1.11 -15.94 -10.18
N SER A 174 1.48 -14.66 -10.24
CA SER A 174 2.59 -14.14 -11.06
C SER A 174 3.67 -13.45 -10.22
N PRO A 175 4.47 -14.16 -9.40
CA PRO A 175 5.50 -13.55 -8.55
C PRO A 175 6.51 -12.70 -9.33
N SER A 176 6.74 -13.01 -10.60
CA SER A 176 7.62 -12.23 -11.48
C SER A 176 7.11 -10.81 -11.73
N LYS A 177 5.78 -10.63 -11.86
CA LYS A 177 5.16 -9.29 -12.00
C LYS A 177 5.34 -8.47 -10.72
N LEU A 178 5.07 -9.07 -9.55
CA LEU A 178 5.27 -8.43 -8.24
C LEU A 178 6.75 -8.06 -8.02
N ASN A 179 7.67 -8.96 -8.33
CA ASN A 179 9.10 -8.71 -8.21
C ASN A 179 9.57 -7.57 -9.12
N LYS A 180 9.09 -7.51 -10.36
CA LYS A 180 9.41 -6.41 -11.29
C LYS A 180 8.93 -5.07 -10.72
N MET A 181 7.69 -4.99 -10.27
CA MET A 181 7.12 -3.77 -9.66
C MET A 181 7.90 -3.37 -8.40
N SER A 182 8.21 -4.32 -7.51
CA SER A 182 9.01 -4.11 -6.30
C SER A 182 10.40 -3.58 -6.63
N GLN A 183 11.07 -4.11 -7.66
CA GLN A 183 12.39 -3.66 -8.05
C GLN A 183 12.35 -2.23 -8.62
N THR A 184 11.36 -1.91 -9.43
CA THR A 184 11.16 -0.55 -9.96
C THR A 184 10.97 0.44 -8.81
N LEU A 185 10.09 0.13 -7.84
CA LEU A 185 9.87 0.96 -6.66
C LEU A 185 11.16 1.20 -5.85
N LYS A 186 11.97 0.17 -5.62
CA LYS A 186 13.24 0.30 -4.89
C LYS A 186 14.26 1.17 -5.63
N ASN A 187 14.26 1.13 -6.95
CA ASN A 187 15.17 1.95 -7.76
C ASN A 187 14.74 3.43 -7.73
N GLU A 188 13.45 3.69 -7.91
CA GLU A 188 12.90 5.05 -7.96
C GLU A 188 12.86 5.76 -6.60
N PHE A 189 12.67 5.00 -5.51
CA PHE A 189 12.49 5.54 -4.15
C PHE A 189 13.64 5.18 -3.20
N CYS A 190 14.87 5.19 -3.71
CA CYS A 190 16.07 4.84 -2.93
C CYS A 190 16.55 5.94 -1.97
N GLY A 191 16.09 7.19 -2.13
CA GLY A 191 16.52 8.34 -1.34
C GLY A 191 15.57 8.68 -0.19
N CYS A 192 16.12 9.32 0.86
CA CYS A 192 15.32 9.87 1.96
C CYS A 192 14.97 11.33 1.68
N ALA A 193 13.72 11.63 1.36
CA ALA A 193 13.25 12.97 1.07
C ALA A 193 13.54 13.98 2.20
N ALA A 194 13.42 13.54 3.48
CA ALA A 194 13.71 14.38 4.63
C ALA A 194 15.20 14.78 4.70
N ASP A 195 16.12 13.89 4.33
CA ASP A 195 17.55 14.19 4.30
C ASP A 195 17.88 15.19 3.17
N ILE A 196 17.26 15.03 2.00
CA ILE A 196 17.42 15.98 0.87
C ILE A 196 16.95 17.38 1.30
N ILE A 197 15.79 17.49 1.96
CA ILE A 197 15.25 18.75 2.47
C ILE A 197 16.19 19.36 3.51
N ARG A 198 16.63 18.58 4.48
CA ARG A 198 17.58 19.02 5.53
C ARG A 198 18.86 19.57 4.90
N ASP A 199 19.48 18.82 4.02
CA ASP A 199 20.77 19.18 3.41
C ASP A 199 20.65 20.44 2.51
N TYR A 200 19.45 20.73 2.01
CA TYR A 200 19.18 21.97 1.28
C TYR A 200 19.01 23.17 2.21
N ILE A 201 18.40 23.00 3.39
CA ILE A 201 18.15 24.10 4.36
C ILE A 201 19.44 24.49 5.11
N VAL A 202 20.33 23.52 5.36
CA VAL A 202 21.55 23.72 6.19
C VAL A 202 22.73 24.27 5.34
N LYS A 203 22.59 24.35 4.03
CA LYS A 203 23.54 25.03 3.13
C LYS A 203 23.35 26.55 3.18
#